data_8af8c764fac052ee24ad432077b135df
#
_entry.id   8af8c764fac052ee24ad432077b135df
#
_cell.length_a   1.000
_cell.length_b   1.000
_cell.length_c   1.000
_cell.angle_alpha   90.00
_cell.angle_beta   90.00
_cell.angle_gamma   90.00
#
_symmetry.space_group_name_H-M   'P 1'
#
loop_
_entity.id
_entity.type
_entity.pdbx_description
1 polymer ?
#
loop_
_entity_poly.entity_id
_entity_poly.type
_entity_poly.pdbx_seq_one_letter_code
_entity_poly.pdbx_strand_id
1 'polypeptide(L)'
;MELDEAERLDPLSPINSDHQAILFLYSDRLDDAVGAAKRTLTLDPNYNYLEPTLARVYREQGKLEDALALYLKAQQGTHEPNAGLAIAYARLGRITEAQRMLQQLIDKANRGYVAGEQIACVFVALDNHDEAFRWLNRAVDEHSGNVITIHRELRPLYSDSRFPLLLRRMGIDPTKVVGRQTAK
;
A
#
# COMPACT_ATOMS: atom_id res chain seq x y z
N MET A 1 -22.75 -1.17 -3.24
CA MET A 1 -23.93 -1.51 -2.39
C MET A 1 -23.72 -1.12 -0.93
N GLU A 2 -22.87 -1.79 -0.15
CA GLU A 2 -22.72 -1.46 1.28
C GLU A 2 -22.10 -0.08 1.54
N LEU A 3 -21.10 0.33 0.77
CA LEU A 3 -20.47 1.64 0.90
C LEU A 3 -21.34 2.80 0.39
N ASP A 4 -22.11 2.58 -0.64
CA ASP A 4 -23.07 3.58 -1.14
C ASP A 4 -24.17 3.82 -0.08
N GLU A 5 -24.57 2.77 0.62
CA GLU A 5 -25.51 2.88 1.74
C GLU A 5 -24.88 3.56 2.96
N ALA A 6 -23.63 3.25 3.30
CA ALA A 6 -22.91 3.91 4.38
C ALA A 6 -22.75 5.41 4.10
N GLU A 7 -22.44 5.80 2.85
CA GLU A 7 -22.36 7.20 2.44
C GLU A 7 -23.72 7.90 2.48
N ARG A 8 -24.78 7.20 2.10
CA ARG A 8 -26.15 7.74 2.18
C ARG A 8 -26.59 7.98 3.63
N LEU A 9 -26.19 7.10 4.55
CA LEU A 9 -26.52 7.20 5.98
C LEU A 9 -25.67 8.24 6.69
N ASP A 10 -24.40 8.40 6.33
CA ASP A 10 -23.49 9.39 6.91
C ASP A 10 -22.56 9.98 5.82
N PRO A 11 -23.06 10.97 5.06
CA PRO A 11 -22.32 11.61 3.97
C PRO A 11 -21.16 12.50 4.45
N LEU A 12 -21.10 12.82 5.74
CA LEU A 12 -20.05 13.66 6.33
C LEU A 12 -18.98 12.82 7.05
N SER A 13 -19.01 11.50 6.92
CA SER A 13 -18.02 10.61 7.49
C SER A 13 -16.71 10.61 6.68
N PRO A 14 -15.58 11.08 7.25
CA PRO A 14 -14.28 10.97 6.58
C PRO A 14 -13.89 9.51 6.32
N ILE A 15 -14.25 8.60 7.23
CA ILE A 15 -13.98 7.16 7.11
C ILE A 15 -14.66 6.57 5.87
N ASN A 16 -15.93 6.90 5.64
CA ASN A 16 -16.66 6.39 4.46
C ASN A 16 -16.02 6.89 3.17
N SER A 17 -15.67 8.17 3.11
CA SER A 17 -14.95 8.76 1.95
C SER A 17 -13.59 8.11 1.72
N ASP A 18 -12.84 7.80 2.78
CA ASP A 18 -11.53 7.14 2.68
C ASP A 18 -11.67 5.70 2.18
N HIS A 19 -12.62 4.94 2.70
CA HIS A 19 -12.91 3.59 2.22
C HIS A 19 -13.35 3.58 0.76
N GLN A 20 -14.11 4.58 0.31
CA GLN A 20 -14.44 4.75 -1.11
C GLN A 20 -13.18 4.99 -1.95
N ALA A 21 -12.27 5.87 -1.50
CA ALA A 21 -11.01 6.12 -2.19
C ALA A 21 -10.17 4.84 -2.32
N ILE A 22 -10.12 4.03 -1.26
CA ILE A 22 -9.43 2.74 -1.26
C ILE A 22 -10.08 1.76 -2.27
N LEU A 23 -11.40 1.66 -2.31
CA LEU A 23 -12.10 0.79 -3.28
C LEU A 23 -11.86 1.23 -4.72
N PHE A 24 -11.92 2.53 -5.00
CA PHE A 24 -11.63 3.06 -6.33
C PHE A 24 -10.18 2.79 -6.73
N LEU A 25 -9.23 2.94 -5.78
CA LEU A 25 -7.83 2.59 -6.01
C LEU A 25 -7.67 1.12 -6.41
N TYR A 26 -8.31 0.19 -5.71
CA TYR A 26 -8.24 -1.24 -6.02
C TYR A 26 -8.98 -1.61 -7.31
N SER A 27 -9.98 -0.81 -7.71
CA SER A 27 -10.73 -0.98 -8.95
C SER A 27 -10.09 -0.30 -10.16
N ASP A 28 -8.86 0.23 -10.02
CA ASP A 28 -8.11 0.96 -11.04
C ASP A 28 -8.78 2.29 -11.48
N ARG A 29 -9.71 2.80 -10.69
CA ARG A 29 -10.44 4.06 -10.90
C ARG A 29 -9.70 5.20 -10.20
N LEU A 30 -8.49 5.52 -10.68
CA LEU A 30 -7.59 6.41 -9.95
C LEU A 30 -8.12 7.86 -9.81
N ASP A 31 -8.83 8.39 -10.80
CA ASP A 31 -9.39 9.74 -10.73
C ASP A 31 -10.54 9.83 -9.71
N ASP A 32 -11.40 8.81 -9.66
CA ASP A 32 -12.45 8.72 -8.64
C ASP A 32 -11.84 8.56 -7.24
N ALA A 33 -10.75 7.79 -7.12
CA ALA A 33 -10.00 7.66 -5.87
C ALA A 33 -9.43 9.00 -5.39
N VAL A 34 -8.90 9.83 -6.30
CA VAL A 34 -8.46 11.20 -5.97
C VAL A 34 -9.63 12.05 -5.45
N GLY A 35 -10.79 11.99 -6.12
CA GLY A 35 -11.98 12.72 -5.72
C GLY A 35 -12.41 12.36 -4.29
N ALA A 36 -12.54 11.07 -4.00
CA ALA A 36 -12.94 10.57 -2.68
C ALA A 36 -11.89 10.90 -1.60
N ALA A 37 -10.59 10.71 -1.87
CA ALA A 37 -9.53 11.04 -0.92
C ALA A 37 -9.43 12.54 -0.62
N LYS A 38 -9.67 13.42 -1.59
CA LYS A 38 -9.75 14.86 -1.37
C LYS A 38 -10.96 15.23 -0.52
N ARG A 39 -12.10 14.56 -0.73
CA ARG A 39 -13.29 14.75 0.11
C ARG A 39 -12.99 14.37 1.56
N THR A 40 -12.30 13.26 1.80
CA THR A 40 -11.85 12.87 3.15
C THR A 40 -11.09 14.00 3.83
N LEU A 41 -10.11 14.61 3.15
CA LEU A 41 -9.31 15.70 3.70
C LEU A 41 -10.07 17.03 3.82
N THR A 42 -11.16 17.21 3.07
CA THR A 42 -12.07 18.35 3.25
C THR A 42 -12.91 18.20 4.51
N LEU A 43 -13.35 16.98 4.82
CA LEU A 43 -14.11 16.64 6.02
C LEU A 43 -13.23 16.66 7.27
N ASP A 44 -12.03 16.12 7.17
CA ASP A 44 -11.02 16.13 8.23
C ASP A 44 -9.62 16.39 7.63
N PRO A 45 -9.10 17.61 7.72
CA PRO A 45 -7.77 17.97 7.19
C PRO A 45 -6.59 17.23 7.83
N ASN A 46 -6.80 16.63 9.02
CA ASN A 46 -5.79 15.87 9.75
C ASN A 46 -6.03 14.35 9.67
N TYR A 47 -6.98 13.92 8.83
CA TYR A 47 -7.26 12.51 8.66
C TYR A 47 -6.02 11.75 8.17
N ASN A 48 -5.53 10.87 9.00
CA ASN A 48 -4.32 10.09 8.76
C ASN A 48 -4.45 8.70 9.41
N TYR A 49 -5.41 7.92 8.95
CA TYR A 49 -5.79 6.62 9.56
C TYR A 49 -4.79 5.60 9.17
N LEU A 50 -3.80 5.40 8.84
CA LEU A 50 -2.77 4.37 8.56
C LEU A 50 -1.73 4.90 7.56
N GLU A 51 -2.14 5.15 6.36
CA GLU A 51 -1.35 5.73 5.29
C GLU A 51 -2.20 6.80 4.62
N PRO A 52 -1.66 8.00 4.30
CA PRO A 52 -2.43 9.01 3.59
C PRO A 52 -2.93 8.48 2.25
N THR A 53 -4.23 8.18 2.15
CA THR A 53 -4.83 7.55 0.96
C THR A 53 -4.58 8.38 -0.29
N LEU A 54 -4.65 9.71 -0.20
CA LEU A 54 -4.35 10.58 -1.34
C LEU A 54 -2.89 10.44 -1.81
N ALA A 55 -1.93 10.31 -0.88
CA ALA A 55 -0.53 10.09 -1.23
C ALA A 55 -0.34 8.76 -1.96
N ARG A 56 -1.01 7.72 -1.48
CA ARG A 56 -1.01 6.40 -2.13
C ARG A 56 -1.60 6.46 -3.54
N VAL A 57 -2.73 7.15 -3.74
CA VAL A 57 -3.35 7.31 -5.06
C VAL A 57 -2.44 8.11 -6.01
N TYR A 58 -1.82 9.19 -5.54
CA TYR A 58 -0.87 9.96 -6.36
C TYR A 58 0.35 9.13 -6.73
N ARG A 59 0.87 8.31 -5.82
CA ARG A 59 1.97 7.38 -6.13
C ARG A 59 1.57 6.40 -7.24
N GLU A 60 0.35 5.89 -7.24
CA GLU A 60 -0.16 4.99 -8.29
C GLU A 60 -0.44 5.71 -9.62
N GLN A 61 -0.76 7.00 -9.59
CA GLN A 61 -0.83 7.84 -10.79
C GLN A 61 0.54 8.26 -11.34
N GLY A 62 1.65 7.90 -10.68
CA GLY A 62 3.00 8.33 -11.03
C GLY A 62 3.32 9.77 -10.62
N LYS A 63 2.46 10.46 -9.88
CA LYS A 63 2.68 11.80 -9.33
C LYS A 63 3.53 11.70 -8.05
N LEU A 64 4.78 11.28 -8.24
CA LEU A 64 5.64 10.84 -7.13
C LEU A 64 6.03 11.98 -6.19
N GLU A 65 6.27 13.18 -6.70
CA GLU A 65 6.62 14.36 -5.87
C GLU A 65 5.42 14.83 -5.04
N ASP A 66 4.21 14.83 -5.61
CA ASP A 66 2.99 15.16 -4.88
C ASP A 66 2.73 14.13 -3.77
N ALA A 67 2.91 12.85 -4.06
CA ALA A 67 2.80 11.78 -3.09
C ALA A 67 3.82 11.94 -1.97
N LEU A 68 5.08 12.22 -2.31
CA LEU A 68 6.16 12.45 -1.35
C LEU A 68 5.83 13.61 -0.40
N ALA A 69 5.34 14.73 -0.94
CA ALA A 69 4.96 15.90 -0.13
C ALA A 69 3.88 15.56 0.90
N LEU A 70 2.87 14.76 0.51
CA LEU A 70 1.81 14.32 1.42
C LEU A 70 2.31 13.35 2.49
N TYR A 71 3.18 12.39 2.13
CA TYR A 71 3.80 11.49 3.10
C TYR A 71 4.66 12.25 4.12
N LEU A 72 5.46 13.22 3.66
CA LEU A 72 6.28 14.05 4.55
C LEU A 72 5.41 14.89 5.49
N LYS A 73 4.30 15.46 4.98
CA LYS A 73 3.34 16.19 5.82
C LYS A 73 2.74 15.28 6.89
N ALA A 74 2.31 14.08 6.52
CA ALA A 74 1.73 13.12 7.46
C ALA A 74 2.75 12.62 8.51
N GLN A 75 4.04 12.60 8.17
CA GLN A 75 5.10 12.22 9.11
C GLN A 75 5.49 13.35 10.08
N GLN A 76 5.06 14.60 9.83
CA GLN A 76 5.33 15.70 10.75
C GLN A 76 4.70 15.43 12.12
N GLY A 77 5.54 15.39 13.16
CA GLY A 77 5.09 15.07 14.52
C GLY A 77 5.08 13.59 14.89
N THR A 78 5.33 12.70 13.94
CA THR A 78 5.58 11.28 14.21
C THR A 78 6.96 10.90 13.68
N HIS A 79 7.76 10.18 14.46
CA HIS A 79 9.02 9.60 13.98
C HIS A 79 8.83 8.15 13.52
N GLU A 80 7.59 7.77 13.25
CA GLU A 80 7.25 6.40 12.86
C GLU A 80 7.66 6.14 11.41
N PRO A 81 8.38 5.04 11.13
CA PRO A 81 8.74 4.70 9.76
C PRO A 81 7.48 4.33 8.93
N ASN A 82 7.44 4.81 7.69
CA ASN A 82 6.30 4.63 6.78
C ASN A 82 6.75 3.95 5.48
N ALA A 83 6.15 2.80 5.17
CA ALA A 83 6.48 2.04 3.95
C ALA A 83 6.12 2.80 2.67
N GLY A 84 5.00 3.53 2.66
CA GLY A 84 4.59 4.34 1.51
C GLY A 84 5.60 5.44 1.17
N LEU A 85 6.15 6.09 2.20
CA LEU A 85 7.23 7.07 2.04
C LEU A 85 8.51 6.43 1.49
N ALA A 86 8.89 5.25 2.01
CA ALA A 86 10.05 4.52 1.51
C ALA A 86 9.89 4.14 0.03
N ILE A 87 8.70 3.68 -0.38
CA ILE A 87 8.38 3.35 -1.77
C ILE A 87 8.43 4.60 -2.66
N ALA A 88 7.90 5.74 -2.18
CA ALA A 88 7.96 6.99 -2.93
C ALA A 88 9.41 7.43 -3.17
N TYR A 89 10.26 7.37 -2.15
CA TYR A 89 11.70 7.62 -2.30
C TYR A 89 12.36 6.68 -3.32
N ALA A 90 12.11 5.37 -3.22
CA ALA A 90 12.68 4.39 -4.14
C ALA A 90 12.28 4.67 -5.59
N ARG A 91 10.98 4.92 -5.85
CA ARG A 91 10.46 5.25 -7.20
C ARG A 91 10.99 6.58 -7.76
N LEU A 92 11.39 7.52 -6.90
CA LEU A 92 12.06 8.79 -7.27
C LEU A 92 13.58 8.62 -7.46
N GLY A 93 14.14 7.43 -7.31
CA GLY A 93 15.58 7.18 -7.37
C GLY A 93 16.36 7.67 -6.14
N ARG A 94 15.67 8.09 -5.08
CA ARG A 94 16.25 8.53 -3.81
C ARG A 94 16.55 7.31 -2.92
N ILE A 95 17.48 6.47 -3.41
CA ILE A 95 17.74 5.14 -2.87
C ILE A 95 18.25 5.19 -1.42
N THR A 96 19.10 6.14 -1.08
CA THR A 96 19.65 6.28 0.28
C THR A 96 18.56 6.54 1.30
N GLU A 97 17.61 7.41 0.99
CA GLU A 97 16.49 7.73 1.88
C GLU A 97 15.52 6.54 1.99
N ALA A 98 15.26 5.86 0.87
CA ALA A 98 14.44 4.64 0.86
C ALA A 98 15.05 3.54 1.74
N GLN A 99 16.35 3.29 1.62
CA GLN A 99 17.06 2.29 2.42
C GLN A 99 17.09 2.64 3.91
N ARG A 100 17.29 3.93 4.25
CA ARG A 100 17.25 4.39 5.64
C ARG A 100 15.86 4.13 6.26
N MET A 101 14.79 4.45 5.53
CA MET A 101 13.42 4.22 5.99
C MET A 101 13.13 2.72 6.11
N LEU A 102 13.58 1.91 5.15
CA LEU A 102 13.48 0.45 5.19
C LEU A 102 14.16 -0.13 6.43
N GLN A 103 15.37 0.33 6.77
CA GLN A 103 16.08 -0.14 7.96
C GLN A 103 15.29 0.19 9.23
N GLN A 104 14.69 1.37 9.33
CA GLN A 104 13.83 1.73 10.46
C GLN A 104 12.59 0.83 10.57
N LEU A 105 11.97 0.44 9.42
CA LEU A 105 10.86 -0.51 9.40
C LEU A 105 11.30 -1.90 9.89
N ILE A 106 12.46 -2.38 9.44
CA ILE A 106 13.03 -3.66 9.88
C ILE A 106 13.34 -3.63 11.38
N ASP A 107 13.97 -2.55 11.87
CA ASP A 107 14.28 -2.41 13.29
C ASP A 107 13.01 -2.37 14.15
N LYS A 108 11.94 -1.75 13.65
CA LYS A 108 10.64 -1.76 14.30
C LYS A 108 10.03 -3.17 14.30
N ALA A 109 10.09 -3.89 13.17
CA ALA A 109 9.59 -5.26 13.04
C ALA A 109 10.33 -6.24 13.96
N ASN A 110 11.59 -5.99 14.29
CA ASN A 110 12.36 -6.81 15.22
C ASN A 110 12.03 -6.55 16.70
N ARG A 111 11.40 -5.41 17.01
CA ARG A 111 11.03 -5.01 18.38
C ARG A 111 9.53 -5.10 18.66
N GLY A 112 8.73 -5.21 17.62
CA GLY A 112 7.28 -5.24 17.71
C GLY A 112 6.66 -5.69 16.38
N TYR A 113 5.39 -5.34 16.17
CA TYR A 113 4.68 -5.74 14.96
C TYR A 113 4.81 -4.68 13.85
N VAL A 114 5.28 -5.12 12.70
CA VAL A 114 5.14 -4.44 11.40
C VAL A 114 4.71 -5.51 10.39
N ALA A 115 3.67 -5.24 9.64
CA ALA A 115 3.17 -6.18 8.64
C ALA A 115 4.25 -6.45 7.58
N GLY A 116 4.64 -7.72 7.44
CA GLY A 116 5.78 -8.13 6.59
C GLY A 116 5.58 -7.78 5.12
N GLU A 117 4.34 -7.75 4.64
CA GLU A 117 3.99 -7.33 3.27
C GLU A 117 4.33 -5.87 2.99
N GLN A 118 4.27 -4.98 3.99
CA GLN A 118 4.67 -3.58 3.83
C GLN A 118 6.18 -3.47 3.57
N ILE A 119 6.98 -4.23 4.31
CA ILE A 119 8.44 -4.27 4.13
C ILE A 119 8.77 -4.91 2.77
N ALA A 120 8.06 -5.97 2.39
CA ALA A 120 8.22 -6.60 1.08
C ALA A 120 7.95 -5.63 -0.07
N CYS A 121 6.92 -4.79 0.03
CA CYS A 121 6.62 -3.76 -0.98
C CYS A 121 7.78 -2.75 -1.14
N VAL A 122 8.46 -2.39 -0.05
CA VAL A 122 9.65 -1.52 -0.13
C VAL A 122 10.81 -2.23 -0.84
N PHE A 123 11.04 -3.52 -0.54
CA PHE A 123 12.06 -4.30 -1.25
C PHE A 123 11.76 -4.43 -2.73
N VAL A 124 10.49 -4.63 -3.13
CA VAL A 124 10.10 -4.61 -4.55
C VAL A 124 10.40 -3.27 -5.19
N ALA A 125 10.10 -2.16 -4.52
CA ALA A 125 10.39 -0.82 -5.04
C ALA A 125 11.91 -0.55 -5.17
N LEU A 126 12.74 -1.27 -4.43
CA LEU A 126 14.21 -1.26 -4.50
C LEU A 126 14.78 -2.36 -5.42
N ASP A 127 13.93 -3.06 -6.18
CA ASP A 127 14.30 -4.15 -7.09
C ASP A 127 15.01 -5.35 -6.40
N ASN A 128 14.73 -5.55 -5.11
CA ASN A 128 15.28 -6.68 -4.33
C ASN A 128 14.19 -7.74 -4.10
N HIS A 129 13.90 -8.52 -5.13
CA HIS A 129 12.83 -9.52 -5.10
C HIS A 129 13.09 -10.67 -4.12
N ASP A 130 14.35 -11.04 -3.88
CA ASP A 130 14.67 -12.13 -2.96
C ASP A 130 14.32 -11.78 -1.51
N GLU A 131 14.68 -10.58 -1.06
CA GLU A 131 14.29 -10.09 0.25
C GLU A 131 12.77 -9.85 0.33
N ALA A 132 12.15 -9.36 -0.75
CA ALA A 132 10.69 -9.23 -0.79
C ALA A 132 10.01 -10.59 -0.53
N PHE A 133 10.44 -11.68 -1.17
CA PHE A 133 9.89 -13.01 -0.92
C PHE A 133 10.17 -13.54 0.49
N ARG A 134 11.32 -13.21 1.09
CA ARG A 134 11.57 -13.57 2.50
C ARG A 134 10.55 -12.93 3.43
N TRP A 135 10.29 -11.64 3.27
CA TRP A 135 9.32 -10.92 4.08
C TRP A 135 7.88 -11.36 3.81
N LEU A 136 7.52 -11.67 2.54
CA LEU A 136 6.21 -12.22 2.21
C LEU A 136 5.98 -13.59 2.84
N ASN A 137 7.00 -14.47 2.83
CA ASN A 137 6.90 -15.78 3.50
C ASN A 137 6.73 -15.61 5.01
N ARG A 138 7.48 -14.69 5.64
CA ARG A 138 7.29 -14.34 7.05
C ARG A 138 5.87 -13.83 7.33
N ALA A 139 5.34 -12.95 6.48
CA ALA A 139 3.97 -12.45 6.61
C ALA A 139 2.93 -13.59 6.57
N VAL A 140 3.12 -14.58 5.69
CA VAL A 140 2.26 -15.77 5.63
C VAL A 140 2.38 -16.60 6.91
N ASP A 141 3.58 -16.82 7.41
CA ASP A 141 3.82 -17.61 8.63
C ASP A 141 3.22 -16.93 9.87
N GLU A 142 3.24 -15.60 9.92
CA GLU A 142 2.64 -14.78 10.98
C GLU A 142 1.13 -14.55 10.78
N HIS A 143 0.51 -15.16 9.75
CA HIS A 143 -0.91 -14.97 9.39
C HIS A 143 -1.30 -13.49 9.10
N SER A 144 -0.32 -12.64 8.80
CA SER A 144 -0.54 -11.25 8.41
C SER A 144 -0.79 -11.07 6.90
N GLY A 145 -0.60 -12.14 6.13
CA GLY A 145 -0.57 -12.11 4.68
C GLY A 145 -1.92 -11.99 3.96
N ASN A 146 -3.03 -11.77 4.65
CA ASN A 146 -4.37 -11.72 4.04
C ASN A 146 -4.53 -10.62 2.98
N VAL A 147 -3.66 -9.63 3.00
CA VAL A 147 -3.70 -8.46 2.09
C VAL A 147 -2.64 -8.50 0.99
N ILE A 148 -1.84 -9.56 0.88
CA ILE A 148 -0.78 -9.68 -0.15
C ILE A 148 -1.35 -9.48 -1.56
N THR A 149 -2.55 -9.97 -1.83
CA THR A 149 -3.17 -9.91 -3.17
C THR A 149 -3.68 -8.52 -3.55
N ILE A 150 -3.83 -7.62 -2.59
CA ILE A 150 -4.34 -6.26 -2.82
C ILE A 150 -3.23 -5.21 -2.92
N HIS A 151 -1.98 -5.56 -2.60
CA HIS A 151 -0.86 -4.65 -2.77
C HIS A 151 -0.43 -4.58 -4.24
N ARG A 152 -0.73 -3.45 -4.89
CA ARG A 152 -0.35 -3.19 -6.29
C ARG A 152 1.15 -3.18 -6.48
N GLU A 153 1.89 -2.81 -5.46
CA GLU A 153 3.35 -2.80 -5.39
C GLU A 153 3.96 -4.18 -5.63
N LEU A 154 3.22 -5.25 -5.34
CA LEU A 154 3.69 -6.64 -5.54
C LEU A 154 3.49 -7.16 -6.97
N ARG A 155 2.85 -6.39 -7.86
CA ARG A 155 2.63 -6.78 -9.27
C ARG A 155 3.90 -7.20 -10.01
N PRO A 156 5.09 -6.56 -9.81
CA PRO A 156 6.33 -7.02 -10.43
C PRO A 156 6.70 -8.48 -10.09
N LEU A 157 6.23 -8.98 -8.95
CA LEU A 157 6.49 -10.37 -8.54
C LEU A 157 5.54 -11.41 -9.17
N TYR A 158 4.47 -10.99 -9.83
CA TYR A 158 3.44 -11.92 -10.33
C TYR A 158 3.96 -12.89 -11.40
N SER A 159 4.99 -12.51 -12.16
CA SER A 159 5.66 -13.39 -13.13
C SER A 159 6.72 -14.30 -12.51
N ASP A 160 7.10 -14.09 -11.26
CA ASP A 160 8.07 -14.94 -10.56
C ASP A 160 7.40 -16.25 -10.13
N SER A 161 8.06 -17.39 -10.40
CA SER A 161 7.57 -18.72 -10.09
C SER A 161 7.29 -18.96 -8.60
N ARG A 162 7.87 -18.18 -7.71
CA ARG A 162 7.65 -18.20 -6.25
C ARG A 162 6.29 -17.63 -5.86
N PHE A 163 5.75 -16.68 -6.64
CA PHE A 163 4.51 -16.00 -6.28
C PHE A 163 3.29 -16.93 -6.27
N PRO A 164 3.06 -17.79 -7.28
CA PRO A 164 1.99 -18.79 -7.23
C PRO A 164 2.12 -19.76 -6.06
N LEU A 165 3.34 -20.12 -5.65
CA LEU A 165 3.57 -20.99 -4.50
C LEU A 165 3.16 -20.30 -3.19
N LEU A 166 3.49 -19.02 -3.04
CA LEU A 166 3.08 -18.20 -1.91
C LEU A 166 1.56 -18.13 -1.80
N LEU A 167 0.84 -17.86 -2.90
CA LEU A 167 -0.63 -17.81 -2.94
C LEU A 167 -1.26 -19.14 -2.51
N ARG A 168 -0.72 -20.28 -2.96
CA ARG A 168 -1.22 -21.60 -2.55
C ARG A 168 -1.04 -21.85 -1.05
N ARG A 169 0.08 -21.40 -0.45
CA ARG A 169 0.27 -21.47 1.01
C ARG A 169 -0.79 -20.67 1.77
N MET A 170 -1.32 -19.62 1.18
CA MET A 170 -2.41 -18.80 1.73
C MET A 170 -3.81 -19.38 1.44
N GLY A 171 -3.91 -20.52 0.74
CA GLY A 171 -5.19 -21.08 0.30
C GLY A 171 -5.84 -20.32 -0.85
N ILE A 172 -5.08 -19.49 -1.58
CA ILE A 172 -5.55 -18.66 -2.69
C ILE A 172 -5.21 -19.35 -4.01
N ASP A 173 -6.20 -19.46 -4.89
CA ASP A 173 -6.00 -19.94 -6.26
C ASP A 173 -5.21 -18.88 -7.07
N PRO A 174 -3.97 -19.20 -7.52
CA PRO A 174 -3.15 -18.25 -8.27
C PRO A 174 -3.79 -17.76 -9.56
N THR A 175 -4.63 -18.56 -10.21
CA THR A 175 -5.29 -18.18 -11.48
C THR A 175 -6.26 -17.01 -11.30
N LYS A 176 -6.84 -16.88 -10.10
CA LYS A 176 -7.76 -15.78 -9.77
C LYS A 176 -7.05 -14.45 -9.54
N VAL A 177 -5.75 -14.46 -9.26
CA VAL A 177 -4.94 -13.27 -8.98
C VAL A 177 -4.15 -12.87 -10.21
N VAL A 178 -3.34 -13.79 -10.75
CA VAL A 178 -2.43 -13.52 -11.86
C VAL A 178 -3.18 -13.43 -13.20
N GLY A 179 -4.22 -14.25 -13.40
CA GLY A 179 -4.97 -14.30 -14.66
C GLY A 179 -5.85 -13.07 -14.97
N ARG A 180 -6.17 -12.23 -13.98
CA ARG A 180 -6.96 -11.00 -14.21
C ARG A 180 -6.17 -9.86 -14.87
N GLN A 181 -4.85 -9.97 -14.99
CA GLN A 181 -4.01 -8.89 -15.52
C GLN A 181 -3.54 -9.11 -16.96
N THR A 182 -3.67 -10.32 -17.49
CA THR A 182 -3.36 -10.64 -18.90
C THR A 182 -4.52 -10.37 -19.86
N ALA A 183 -5.66 -9.89 -19.35
CA ALA A 183 -6.90 -9.66 -20.11
C ALA A 183 -7.17 -8.15 -20.37
N LYS A 184 -6.12 -7.31 -20.42
CA LYS A 184 -6.24 -5.91 -20.87
C LYS A 184 -5.29 -5.62 -22.01
#